data_9ae068f99f6b7a12539048300d5f42e3
#
_entry.id   9ae068f99f6b7a12539048300d5f42e3
#
_cell.length_a   1.000
_cell.length_b   1.000
_cell.length_c   1.000
_cell.angle_alpha   90.00
_cell.angle_beta   90.00
_cell.angle_gamma   90.00
#
_symmetry.space_group_name_H-M   'P 1'
#
loop_
_entity.id
_entity.type
_entity.pdbx_description
1 polymer ?
#
loop_
_entity_poly.entity_id
_entity_poly.type
_entity_poly.pdbx_seq_one_letter_code
_entity_poly.pdbx_strand_id
1 'polypeptide(L)'
;MLKAITKSNLRTLSGLIQRFQSTLVVAEHNNDTVTPVTLSAITAASKLGGEVSCLIAGTDCAKVAEQLSQVEGVKKVLVAQHDVYKGMLPEELTPLILASQKQFNFTHICAGASAFGKNLLPRVASKLDVAPISDIIEIKSPDTFVRTIYAGNALSTVKCNEKVKVFTVRGTSFEPAKQGGSATSEQVSSATPVGISEWLEQNLTKNDRPELTSAKIVVSGGRGLKSAENFKLLYDLADKLNAAVGASRAAVDAGYVPNDMQVGQTGKIVAPELYIAVGISGAIQHLAGMKDSKTIVAINKDPEAPIFQVADFGLVADLFKAVPEMIDTLKK
;
A
#
# COMPACT_ATOMS: atom_id res chain seq x y z
N MET A 1 46.07 -11.38 -23.62
CA MET A 1 45.46 -12.55 -22.98
C MET A 1 44.18 -12.14 -22.24
N LEU A 2 43.03 -12.21 -22.89
CA LEU A 2 41.74 -12.03 -22.22
C LEU A 2 41.38 -13.36 -21.53
N LYS A 3 41.40 -13.40 -20.19
CA LYS A 3 40.86 -14.53 -19.44
C LYS A 3 39.33 -14.54 -19.60
N ALA A 4 38.81 -15.61 -20.18
CA ALA A 4 37.38 -15.83 -20.28
C ALA A 4 36.74 -15.81 -18.88
N ILE A 5 35.82 -14.89 -18.65
CA ILE A 5 35.01 -14.84 -17.44
C ILE A 5 34.00 -15.98 -17.55
N THR A 6 34.18 -17.04 -16.77
CA THR A 6 33.26 -18.19 -16.74
C THR A 6 31.95 -17.84 -16.02
N LYS A 7 30.84 -18.50 -16.37
CA LYS A 7 29.51 -18.31 -15.71
C LYS A 7 29.57 -18.47 -14.18
N SER A 8 30.54 -19.21 -13.66
CA SER A 8 30.76 -19.37 -12.21
C SER A 8 31.26 -18.08 -11.55
N ASN A 9 32.12 -17.31 -12.23
CA ASN A 9 32.66 -16.06 -11.72
C ASN A 9 31.58 -14.93 -11.71
N LEU A 10 30.62 -14.98 -12.64
CA LEU A 10 29.48 -14.08 -12.65
C LEU A 10 28.52 -14.33 -11.47
N ARG A 11 28.29 -15.60 -11.09
CA ARG A 11 27.51 -15.93 -9.91
C ARG A 11 28.17 -15.51 -8.61
N THR A 12 29.50 -15.61 -8.51
CA THR A 12 30.26 -15.17 -7.33
C THR A 12 30.29 -13.65 -7.22
N LEU A 13 30.41 -12.94 -8.35
CA LEU A 13 30.31 -11.48 -8.38
C LEU A 13 28.90 -10.96 -8.03
N SER A 14 27.85 -11.62 -8.53
CA SER A 14 26.48 -11.27 -8.15
C SER A 14 26.20 -11.51 -6.66
N GLY A 15 26.73 -12.59 -6.09
CA GLY A 15 26.64 -12.87 -4.65
C GLY A 15 27.45 -11.90 -3.78
N LEU A 16 28.57 -11.36 -4.28
CA LEU A 16 29.35 -10.31 -3.62
C LEU A 16 28.62 -8.96 -3.66
N ILE A 17 28.01 -8.60 -4.78
CA ILE A 17 27.21 -7.37 -4.91
C ILE A 17 25.99 -7.43 -3.99
N GLN A 18 25.32 -8.58 -3.85
CA GLN A 18 24.22 -8.77 -2.91
C GLN A 18 24.60 -8.57 -1.44
N ARG A 19 25.84 -8.85 -1.04
CA ARG A 19 26.33 -8.67 0.34
C ARG A 19 26.47 -7.21 0.77
N PHE A 20 26.51 -6.27 -0.17
CA PHE A 20 26.61 -4.83 0.13
C PHE A 20 25.28 -4.10 0.08
N GLN A 21 24.19 -4.79 -0.25
CA GLN A 21 22.87 -4.18 -0.26
C GLN A 21 22.22 -4.29 1.11
N SER A 22 21.64 -3.19 1.56
CA SER A 22 20.83 -3.14 2.78
C SER A 22 19.64 -2.22 2.56
N THR A 23 18.48 -2.65 3.01
CA THR A 23 17.23 -1.94 2.82
C THR A 23 16.61 -1.60 4.15
N LEU A 24 16.23 -0.34 4.35
CA LEU A 24 15.40 0.11 5.44
C LEU A 24 13.95 0.17 4.97
N VAL A 25 13.09 -0.61 5.61
CA VAL A 25 11.64 -0.52 5.48
C VAL A 25 11.10 0.31 6.63
N VAL A 26 10.50 1.46 6.34
CA VAL A 26 9.81 2.27 7.36
C VAL A 26 8.42 1.68 7.53
N ALA A 27 8.15 1.09 8.69
CA ALA A 27 6.93 0.37 8.97
C ALA A 27 5.80 1.33 9.36
N GLU A 28 4.65 1.16 8.71
CA GLU A 28 3.39 1.79 9.12
C GLU A 28 2.63 0.85 10.04
N HIS A 29 2.15 1.36 11.17
CA HIS A 29 1.44 0.60 12.20
C HIS A 29 0.53 1.52 13.04
N ASN A 30 -0.29 0.91 13.88
CA ASN A 30 -1.20 1.62 14.80
C ASN A 30 -0.85 1.39 16.29
N ASN A 31 0.41 1.06 16.61
CA ASN A 31 0.94 0.61 17.91
C ASN A 31 0.49 -0.81 18.34
N ASP A 32 -0.53 -1.39 17.75
CA ASP A 32 -0.98 -2.76 18.03
C ASP A 32 -0.66 -3.74 16.90
N THR A 33 -0.81 -3.29 15.66
CA THR A 33 -0.67 -4.14 14.46
C THR A 33 0.10 -3.44 13.36
N VAL A 34 0.89 -4.24 12.63
CA VAL A 34 1.56 -3.82 11.39
C VAL A 34 0.54 -3.77 10.25
N THR A 35 0.59 -2.73 9.43
CA THR A 35 -0.31 -2.65 8.27
C THR A 35 0.06 -3.67 7.19
N PRO A 36 -0.91 -4.22 6.44
CA PRO A 36 -0.64 -5.16 5.34
C PRO A 36 0.31 -4.59 4.28
N VAL A 37 0.23 -3.29 4.01
CA VAL A 37 1.11 -2.63 3.04
C VAL A 37 2.58 -2.61 3.48
N THR A 38 2.86 -2.61 4.78
CA THR A 38 4.21 -2.78 5.30
C THR A 38 4.75 -4.18 5.00
N LEU A 39 3.93 -5.22 5.16
CA LEU A 39 4.32 -6.59 4.80
C LEU A 39 4.63 -6.73 3.31
N SER A 40 3.86 -6.08 2.45
CA SER A 40 4.14 -6.02 1.01
C SER A 40 5.45 -5.27 0.70
N ALA A 41 5.74 -4.20 1.44
CA ALA A 41 7.01 -3.47 1.32
C ALA A 41 8.21 -4.33 1.75
N ILE A 42 8.07 -5.19 2.76
CA ILE A 42 9.10 -6.16 3.17
C ILE A 42 9.36 -7.18 2.06
N THR A 43 8.31 -7.70 1.42
CA THR A 43 8.47 -8.59 0.25
C THR A 43 9.21 -7.90 -0.89
N ALA A 44 8.86 -6.65 -1.20
CA ALA A 44 9.55 -5.86 -2.21
C ALA A 44 11.04 -5.65 -1.84
N ALA A 45 11.31 -5.28 -0.59
CA ALA A 45 12.68 -5.10 -0.08
C ALA A 45 13.50 -6.39 -0.19
N SER A 46 12.91 -7.55 0.10
CA SER A 46 13.57 -8.85 -0.01
C SER A 46 13.96 -9.22 -1.44
N LYS A 47 13.21 -8.73 -2.45
CA LYS A 47 13.54 -8.92 -3.89
C LYS A 47 14.79 -8.15 -4.33
N LEU A 48 15.19 -7.10 -3.62
CA LEU A 48 16.43 -6.36 -3.90
C LEU A 48 17.66 -7.20 -3.57
N GLY A 49 17.51 -8.18 -2.68
CA GLY A 49 18.63 -8.91 -2.08
C GLY A 49 19.27 -8.12 -0.93
N GLY A 50 20.15 -8.79 -0.20
CA GLY A 50 20.81 -8.20 0.96
C GLY A 50 19.93 -8.23 2.24
N GLU A 51 20.31 -7.42 3.21
CA GLU A 51 19.65 -7.42 4.53
C GLU A 51 18.49 -6.41 4.55
N VAL A 52 17.35 -6.83 5.12
CA VAL A 52 16.20 -5.98 5.35
C VAL A 52 16.09 -5.66 6.85
N SER A 53 16.12 -4.36 7.15
CA SER A 53 15.83 -3.83 8.48
C SER A 53 14.50 -3.09 8.45
N CYS A 54 13.65 -3.30 9.47
CA CYS A 54 12.41 -2.56 9.65
C CYS A 54 12.58 -1.49 10.73
N LEU A 55 12.24 -0.24 10.43
CA LEU A 55 12.19 0.83 11.41
C LEU A 55 10.75 1.06 11.86
N ILE A 56 10.54 0.98 13.17
CA ILE A 56 9.28 1.34 13.82
C ILE A 56 9.51 2.53 14.75
N ALA A 57 8.57 3.45 14.74
CA ALA A 57 8.58 4.62 15.62
C ALA A 57 7.18 4.87 16.18
N GLY A 58 7.06 5.04 17.47
CA GLY A 58 5.75 5.22 18.11
C GLY A 58 5.87 5.44 19.60
N THR A 59 4.73 5.50 20.28
CA THR A 59 4.65 5.66 21.74
C THR A 59 4.70 4.31 22.46
N ASP A 60 4.18 3.25 21.83
CA ASP A 60 4.27 1.86 22.30
C ASP A 60 4.55 0.94 21.10
N CYS A 61 5.78 0.45 21.02
CA CYS A 61 6.27 -0.32 19.89
C CYS A 61 6.43 -1.82 20.17
N ALA A 62 6.19 -2.28 21.43
CA ALA A 62 6.54 -3.63 21.84
C ALA A 62 5.85 -4.72 21.00
N LYS A 63 4.52 -4.63 20.85
CA LYS A 63 3.72 -5.58 20.07
C LYS A 63 4.11 -5.60 18.59
N VAL A 64 4.34 -4.41 18.02
CA VAL A 64 4.71 -4.24 16.61
C VAL A 64 6.11 -4.78 16.35
N ALA A 65 7.04 -4.57 17.29
CA ALA A 65 8.40 -5.11 17.22
C ALA A 65 8.39 -6.66 17.24
N GLU A 66 7.58 -7.25 18.11
CA GLU A 66 7.40 -8.69 18.15
C GLU A 66 6.83 -9.24 16.83
N GLN A 67 5.75 -8.64 16.30
CA GLN A 67 5.18 -9.05 15.03
C GLN A 67 6.20 -8.99 13.90
N LEU A 68 6.93 -7.88 13.75
CA LEU A 68 7.94 -7.71 12.70
C LEU A 68 9.13 -8.65 12.88
N SER A 69 9.50 -8.99 14.10
CA SER A 69 10.59 -9.94 14.34
C SER A 69 10.27 -11.34 13.81
N GLN A 70 9.00 -11.70 13.71
CA GLN A 70 8.52 -12.97 13.20
C GLN A 70 8.26 -12.98 11.69
N VAL A 71 8.45 -11.86 11.00
CA VAL A 71 8.21 -11.76 9.54
C VAL A 71 9.40 -12.31 8.76
N GLU A 72 9.12 -13.16 7.77
CA GLU A 72 10.13 -13.69 6.86
C GLU A 72 10.84 -12.57 6.08
N GLY A 73 12.15 -12.69 5.93
CA GLY A 73 12.98 -11.75 5.20
C GLY A 73 13.50 -10.57 6.04
N VAL A 74 12.92 -10.30 7.21
CA VAL A 74 13.44 -9.27 8.14
C VAL A 74 14.63 -9.84 8.92
N LYS A 75 15.71 -9.07 8.97
CA LYS A 75 16.92 -9.41 9.74
C LYS A 75 17.01 -8.64 11.05
N LYS A 76 16.55 -7.40 11.04
CA LYS A 76 16.64 -6.52 12.19
C LYS A 76 15.41 -5.63 12.29
N VAL A 77 14.93 -5.40 13.50
CA VAL A 77 13.88 -4.44 13.83
C VAL A 77 14.51 -3.31 14.63
N LEU A 78 14.53 -2.11 14.06
CA LEU A 78 14.99 -0.89 14.70
C LEU A 78 13.81 -0.22 15.41
N VAL A 79 13.91 -0.02 16.71
CA VAL A 79 12.80 0.48 17.54
C VAL A 79 13.15 1.86 18.07
N ALA A 80 12.32 2.85 17.73
CA ALA A 80 12.39 4.21 18.27
C ALA A 80 11.10 4.50 19.05
N GLN A 81 11.13 4.31 20.35
CA GLN A 81 9.98 4.57 21.21
C GLN A 81 10.13 5.91 21.91
N HIS A 82 9.23 6.86 21.61
CA HIS A 82 9.20 8.18 22.22
C HIS A 82 7.86 8.88 21.94
N ASP A 83 7.42 9.74 22.86
CA ASP A 83 6.15 10.48 22.72
C ASP A 83 6.11 11.41 21.51
N VAL A 84 7.26 11.89 21.05
CA VAL A 84 7.38 12.73 19.85
C VAL A 84 6.84 12.06 18.59
N TYR A 85 6.79 10.73 18.56
CA TYR A 85 6.27 9.96 17.42
C TYR A 85 4.76 9.70 17.50
N LYS A 86 4.07 10.29 18.47
CA LYS A 86 2.60 10.26 18.52
C LYS A 86 2.01 10.85 17.24
N GLY A 87 1.07 10.12 16.61
CA GLY A 87 0.49 10.51 15.33
C GLY A 87 1.40 10.33 14.11
N MET A 88 2.64 9.82 14.30
CA MET A 88 3.58 9.49 13.22
C MET A 88 3.82 10.64 12.22
N LEU A 89 3.99 11.86 12.74
CA LEU A 89 4.19 13.06 11.93
C LEU A 89 5.45 12.95 11.06
N PRO A 90 5.38 13.23 9.75
CA PRO A 90 6.53 13.15 8.85
C PRO A 90 7.68 14.08 9.25
N GLU A 91 7.36 15.20 9.89
CA GLU A 91 8.32 16.16 10.42
C GLU A 91 9.22 15.54 11.48
N GLU A 92 8.66 14.71 12.36
CA GLU A 92 9.39 14.06 13.46
C GLU A 92 10.04 12.74 13.03
N LEU A 93 9.43 12.01 12.06
CA LEU A 93 9.99 10.77 11.55
C LEU A 93 11.17 10.99 10.61
N THR A 94 11.18 12.09 9.86
CA THR A 94 12.26 12.37 8.90
C THR A 94 13.63 12.44 9.58
N PRO A 95 13.86 13.19 10.65
CA PRO A 95 15.14 13.21 11.36
C PRO A 95 15.60 11.85 11.87
N LEU A 96 14.66 11.02 12.36
CA LEU A 96 14.94 9.65 12.80
C LEU A 96 15.47 8.79 11.64
N ILE A 97 14.81 8.85 10.48
CA ILE A 97 15.22 8.10 9.29
C ILE A 97 16.60 8.57 8.81
N LEU A 98 16.85 9.87 8.82
CA LEU A 98 18.17 10.42 8.45
C LEU A 98 19.27 10.00 9.44
N ALA A 99 18.99 9.97 10.72
CA ALA A 99 19.91 9.48 11.75
C ALA A 99 20.20 7.98 11.56
N SER A 100 19.17 7.18 11.33
CA SER A 100 19.30 5.74 11.00
C SER A 100 20.09 5.53 9.72
N GLN A 101 19.84 6.34 8.68
CA GLN A 101 20.63 6.29 7.43
C GLN A 101 22.09 6.61 7.68
N LYS A 102 22.39 7.61 8.48
CA LYS A 102 23.78 7.98 8.83
C LYS A 102 24.49 6.88 9.63
N GLN A 103 23.77 6.20 10.52
CA GLN A 103 24.31 5.14 11.39
C GLN A 103 24.54 3.83 10.61
N PHE A 104 23.57 3.39 9.81
CA PHE A 104 23.57 2.05 9.18
C PHE A 104 23.92 2.05 7.70
N ASN A 105 23.95 3.21 7.05
CA ASN A 105 24.34 3.40 5.64
C ASN A 105 23.56 2.51 4.66
N PHE A 106 22.22 2.51 4.75
CA PHE A 106 21.36 1.74 3.87
C PHE A 106 21.50 2.17 2.40
N THR A 107 21.44 1.21 1.49
CA THR A 107 21.42 1.48 0.04
C THR A 107 20.04 1.80 -0.48
N HIS A 108 19.01 1.34 0.23
CA HIS A 108 17.60 1.52 -0.11
C HIS A 108 16.81 1.92 1.12
N ILE A 109 15.83 2.82 0.94
CA ILE A 109 14.85 3.20 1.95
C ILE A 109 13.47 3.11 1.31
N CYS A 110 12.57 2.35 1.88
CA CYS A 110 11.22 2.22 1.34
C CYS A 110 10.13 2.18 2.41
N ALA A 111 8.90 2.40 1.97
CA ALA A 111 7.67 2.20 2.74
C ALA A 111 6.55 1.81 1.78
N GLY A 112 5.41 1.37 2.30
CA GLY A 112 4.20 1.19 1.50
C GLY A 112 3.71 2.51 0.89
N ALA A 113 3.08 2.44 -0.28
CA ALA A 113 2.53 3.61 -0.98
C ALA A 113 1.14 4.02 -0.42
N SER A 114 0.97 3.95 0.90
CA SER A 114 -0.16 4.51 1.64
C SER A 114 -0.05 6.03 1.77
N ALA A 115 -1.03 6.67 2.38
CA ALA A 115 -0.95 8.10 2.71
C ALA A 115 0.29 8.42 3.57
N PHE A 116 0.64 7.53 4.50
CA PHE A 116 1.83 7.62 5.33
C PHE A 116 3.12 7.66 4.50
N GLY A 117 3.34 6.63 3.67
CA GLY A 117 4.58 6.53 2.88
C GLY A 117 4.69 7.61 1.80
N LYS A 118 3.56 7.97 1.16
CA LYS A 118 3.51 9.05 0.15
C LYS A 118 3.80 10.43 0.71
N ASN A 119 3.49 10.67 1.99
CA ASN A 119 3.83 11.91 2.68
C ASN A 119 5.28 11.92 3.17
N LEU A 120 5.71 10.83 3.80
CA LEU A 120 7.01 10.75 4.49
C LEU A 120 8.21 10.62 3.54
N LEU A 121 8.18 9.66 2.59
CA LEU A 121 9.38 9.32 1.82
C LEU A 121 9.85 10.41 0.86
N PRO A 122 9.00 11.21 0.20
CA PRO A 122 9.47 12.36 -0.59
C PRO A 122 10.20 13.40 0.26
N ARG A 123 9.77 13.61 1.52
CA ARG A 123 10.43 14.50 2.47
C ARG A 123 11.82 13.95 2.85
N VAL A 124 11.92 12.65 3.13
CA VAL A 124 13.21 12.00 3.40
C VAL A 124 14.14 12.11 2.18
N ALA A 125 13.65 11.82 0.98
CA ALA A 125 14.42 11.91 -0.25
C ALA A 125 14.95 13.31 -0.50
N SER A 126 14.11 14.34 -0.32
CA SER A 126 14.52 15.75 -0.42
C SER A 126 15.63 16.11 0.58
N LYS A 127 15.58 15.59 1.81
CA LYS A 127 16.62 15.83 2.81
C LYS A 127 17.91 15.07 2.54
N LEU A 128 17.87 13.99 1.78
CA LEU A 128 19.03 13.22 1.30
C LEU A 128 19.56 13.72 -0.04
N ASP A 129 18.88 14.72 -0.64
CA ASP A 129 19.20 15.25 -1.98
C ASP A 129 19.17 14.16 -3.06
N VAL A 130 18.13 13.31 -3.04
CA VAL A 130 17.89 12.22 -4.01
C VAL A 130 16.46 12.26 -4.55
N ALA A 131 16.28 11.72 -5.76
CA ALA A 131 14.95 11.62 -6.38
C ALA A 131 14.15 10.44 -5.81
N PRO A 132 12.92 10.65 -5.30
CA PRO A 132 12.05 9.55 -4.87
C PRO A 132 11.39 8.84 -6.06
N ILE A 133 11.19 7.53 -5.94
CA ILE A 133 10.45 6.73 -6.91
C ILE A 133 9.13 6.29 -6.28
N SER A 134 8.04 6.89 -6.73
CA SER A 134 6.73 6.66 -6.10
C SER A 134 6.00 5.47 -6.69
N ASP A 135 5.39 4.65 -5.80
CA ASP A 135 4.35 3.68 -6.13
C ASP A 135 4.82 2.62 -7.13
N ILE A 136 5.97 1.98 -6.84
CA ILE A 136 6.52 0.92 -7.70
C ILE A 136 5.64 -0.33 -7.67
N ILE A 137 5.57 -1.00 -8.83
CA ILE A 137 4.81 -2.25 -9.01
C ILE A 137 5.70 -3.45 -9.29
N GLU A 138 6.96 -3.22 -9.67
CA GLU A 138 7.93 -4.29 -9.96
C GLU A 138 9.36 -3.79 -9.71
N ILE A 139 10.24 -4.72 -9.30
CA ILE A 139 11.67 -4.52 -9.16
C ILE A 139 12.36 -5.43 -10.17
N LYS A 140 13.04 -4.84 -11.17
CA LYS A 140 13.80 -5.58 -12.18
C LYS A 140 15.24 -5.83 -11.77
N SER A 141 15.81 -4.90 -11.06
CA SER A 141 17.17 -4.97 -10.50
C SER A 141 17.27 -4.01 -9.30
N PRO A 142 18.36 -4.03 -8.52
CA PRO A 142 18.51 -3.15 -7.38
C PRO A 142 18.44 -1.64 -7.68
N ASP A 143 18.62 -1.27 -8.93
CA ASP A 143 18.56 0.13 -9.38
C ASP A 143 17.42 0.41 -10.38
N THR A 144 16.63 -0.60 -10.76
CA THR A 144 15.66 -0.48 -11.84
C THR A 144 14.27 -0.94 -11.40
N PHE A 145 13.31 -0.03 -11.47
CA PHE A 145 11.96 -0.17 -10.95
C PHE A 145 10.92 0.09 -12.03
N VAL A 146 9.76 -0.55 -11.92
CA VAL A 146 8.60 -0.28 -12.78
C VAL A 146 7.52 0.42 -11.97
N ARG A 147 6.91 1.43 -12.54
CA ARG A 147 5.75 2.13 -11.98
C ARG A 147 4.71 2.43 -13.05
N THR A 148 3.49 2.66 -12.64
CA THR A 148 2.43 3.13 -13.54
C THR A 148 2.41 4.65 -13.63
N ILE A 149 2.11 5.16 -14.82
CA ILE A 149 1.88 6.57 -15.09
C ILE A 149 0.57 6.74 -15.88
N TYR A 150 0.07 7.96 -16.04
CA TYR A 150 -1.19 8.28 -16.75
C TYR A 150 -2.38 7.44 -16.25
N ALA A 151 -2.63 7.48 -14.94
CA ALA A 151 -3.70 6.71 -14.30
C ALA A 151 -3.64 5.18 -14.58
N GLY A 152 -2.43 4.65 -14.73
CA GLY A 152 -2.22 3.22 -14.99
C GLY A 152 -2.27 2.80 -16.47
N ASN A 153 -2.42 3.74 -17.39
CA ASN A 153 -2.48 3.44 -18.83
C ASN A 153 -1.09 3.21 -19.46
N ALA A 154 -0.03 3.57 -18.76
CA ALA A 154 1.34 3.31 -19.22
C ALA A 154 2.22 2.79 -18.08
N LEU A 155 3.18 1.94 -18.44
CA LEU A 155 4.23 1.46 -17.55
C LEU A 155 5.52 2.22 -17.84
N SER A 156 6.15 2.74 -16.79
CA SER A 156 7.44 3.38 -16.86
C SER A 156 8.47 2.54 -16.15
N THR A 157 9.53 2.15 -16.85
CA THR A 157 10.71 1.52 -16.24
C THR A 157 11.73 2.61 -15.96
N VAL A 158 12.08 2.79 -14.70
CA VAL A 158 12.97 3.85 -14.22
C VAL A 158 14.25 3.23 -13.66
N LYS A 159 15.39 3.67 -14.14
CA LYS A 159 16.70 3.36 -13.55
C LYS A 159 17.14 4.50 -12.65
N CYS A 160 17.41 4.20 -11.38
CA CYS A 160 17.86 5.15 -10.38
C CYS A 160 19.37 5.09 -10.22
N ASN A 161 20.08 6.17 -10.55
CA ASN A 161 21.53 6.26 -10.43
C ASN A 161 22.00 6.85 -9.08
N GLU A 162 21.07 7.17 -8.19
CA GLU A 162 21.37 7.73 -6.88
C GLU A 162 22.09 6.73 -5.98
N LYS A 163 22.89 7.22 -5.03
CA LYS A 163 23.59 6.37 -4.05
C LYS A 163 22.57 5.66 -3.14
N VAL A 164 21.57 6.38 -2.67
CA VAL A 164 20.48 5.86 -1.85
C VAL A 164 19.19 5.91 -2.67
N LYS A 165 18.53 4.77 -2.86
CA LYS A 165 17.26 4.68 -3.55
C LYS A 165 16.13 4.83 -2.56
N VAL A 166 15.31 5.87 -2.70
CA VAL A 166 14.15 6.11 -1.85
C VAL A 166 12.90 5.88 -2.68
N PHE A 167 12.03 4.94 -2.25
CA PHE A 167 10.84 4.59 -3.03
C PHE A 167 9.66 4.14 -2.18
N THR A 168 8.45 4.26 -2.73
CA THR A 168 7.24 3.68 -2.14
C THR A 168 6.75 2.50 -2.94
N VAL A 169 6.19 1.50 -2.26
CA VAL A 169 5.79 0.20 -2.80
C VAL A 169 4.26 0.12 -2.89
N ARG A 170 3.72 -0.20 -4.06
CA ARG A 170 2.29 -0.50 -4.21
C ARG A 170 1.94 -1.81 -3.52
N GLY A 171 1.15 -1.76 -2.46
CA GLY A 171 0.81 -2.93 -1.66
C GLY A 171 0.16 -4.06 -2.46
N THR A 172 -0.70 -3.72 -3.43
CA THR A 172 -1.41 -4.69 -4.27
C THR A 172 -0.53 -5.42 -5.30
N SER A 173 0.71 -4.95 -5.54
CA SER A 173 1.63 -5.55 -6.52
C SER A 173 2.64 -6.52 -5.91
N PHE A 174 2.67 -6.63 -4.59
CA PHE A 174 3.57 -7.51 -3.86
C PHE A 174 2.79 -8.26 -2.79
N GLU A 175 2.88 -9.58 -2.81
CA GLU A 175 2.25 -10.42 -1.78
C GLU A 175 2.79 -10.05 -0.39
N PRO A 176 1.95 -9.95 0.64
CA PRO A 176 2.41 -9.69 2.00
C PRO A 176 3.40 -10.74 2.47
N ALA A 177 4.48 -10.31 3.13
CA ALA A 177 5.46 -11.22 3.72
C ALA A 177 4.79 -12.12 4.78
N LYS A 178 5.21 -13.38 4.82
CA LYS A 178 4.66 -14.39 5.72
C LYS A 178 5.34 -14.35 7.10
N GLN A 179 4.72 -15.00 8.05
CA GLN A 179 5.34 -15.31 9.34
C GLN A 179 6.32 -16.46 9.18
N GLY A 180 7.36 -16.51 10.02
CA GLY A 180 8.40 -17.55 10.01
C GLY A 180 9.81 -17.01 10.20
N GLY A 181 9.95 -15.69 10.36
CA GLY A 181 11.21 -15.01 10.63
C GLY A 181 11.67 -15.10 12.10
N SER A 182 12.90 -14.64 12.34
CA SER A 182 13.52 -14.55 13.68
C SER A 182 14.48 -13.35 13.73
N ALA A 183 13.96 -12.15 13.49
CA ALA A 183 14.75 -10.92 13.49
C ALA A 183 15.13 -10.49 14.91
N THR A 184 16.31 -9.88 15.05
CA THR A 184 16.72 -9.24 16.30
C THR A 184 16.15 -7.83 16.39
N SER A 185 15.75 -7.41 17.59
CA SER A 185 15.33 -6.03 17.86
C SER A 185 16.48 -5.23 18.46
N GLU A 186 16.64 -4.00 17.96
CA GLU A 186 17.65 -3.04 18.42
C GLU A 186 16.98 -1.70 18.71
N GLN A 187 17.21 -1.15 19.89
CA GLN A 187 16.74 0.21 20.21
C GLN A 187 17.63 1.22 19.49
N VAL A 188 16.99 2.15 18.80
CA VAL A 188 17.67 3.30 18.19
C VAL A 188 17.29 4.58 18.92
N SER A 189 18.25 5.47 19.04
CA SER A 189 18.02 6.76 19.70
C SER A 189 16.98 7.56 18.92
N SER A 190 16.00 8.12 19.60
CA SER A 190 15.08 9.10 19.03
C SER A 190 15.85 10.33 18.56
N ALA A 191 15.44 10.90 17.43
CA ALA A 191 15.98 12.18 16.98
C ALA A 191 15.51 13.31 17.88
N THR A 192 16.24 14.43 17.85
CA THR A 192 15.79 15.66 18.53
C THR A 192 14.45 16.10 17.91
N PRO A 193 13.42 16.37 18.73
CA PRO A 193 12.14 16.87 18.25
C PRO A 193 12.30 18.14 17.42
N VAL A 194 11.59 18.22 16.29
CA VAL A 194 11.59 19.40 15.41
C VAL A 194 10.57 20.44 15.87
N GLY A 195 9.40 19.98 16.33
CA GLY A 195 8.37 20.81 16.95
C GLY A 195 7.71 21.83 16.01
N ILE A 196 7.72 21.61 14.70
CA ILE A 196 7.08 22.51 13.71
C ILE A 196 5.63 22.14 13.42
N SER A 197 5.20 20.95 13.84
CA SER A 197 3.81 20.48 13.77
C SER A 197 3.48 19.71 15.05
N GLU A 198 2.23 19.72 15.43
CA GLU A 198 1.72 19.07 16.63
C GLU A 198 0.56 18.14 16.23
N TRP A 199 0.61 16.91 16.75
CA TRP A 199 -0.52 15.98 16.64
C TRP A 199 -1.57 16.33 17.69
N LEU A 200 -2.77 16.65 17.28
CA LEU A 200 -3.88 16.97 18.18
C LEU A 200 -4.75 15.75 18.44
N GLU A 201 -5.41 15.25 17.41
CA GLU A 201 -6.32 14.10 17.52
C GLU A 201 -6.47 13.37 16.18
N GLN A 202 -6.96 12.15 16.25
CA GLN A 202 -7.34 11.35 15.11
C GLN A 202 -8.69 10.69 15.39
N ASN A 203 -9.67 10.94 14.54
CA ASN A 203 -10.98 10.30 14.58
C ASN A 203 -11.01 9.17 13.57
N LEU A 204 -10.88 7.93 14.06
CA LEU A 204 -10.98 6.73 13.24
C LEU A 204 -12.39 6.15 13.36
N THR A 205 -13.05 5.98 12.24
CA THR A 205 -14.32 5.24 12.19
C THR A 205 -13.99 3.74 12.36
N LYS A 206 -14.41 3.16 13.48
CA LYS A 206 -14.34 1.71 13.65
C LYS A 206 -15.34 1.08 12.68
N ASN A 207 -14.83 0.27 11.78
CA ASN A 207 -15.65 -0.49 10.86
C ASN A 207 -15.46 -1.97 11.18
N ASP A 208 -16.56 -2.69 11.43
CA ASP A 208 -16.53 -4.13 11.69
C ASP A 208 -16.28 -4.96 10.40
N ARG A 209 -16.31 -4.29 9.23
CA ARG A 209 -16.03 -4.91 7.94
C ARG A 209 -14.54 -4.95 7.63
N PRO A 210 -14.10 -5.88 6.75
CA PRO A 210 -12.72 -5.95 6.30
C PRO A 210 -12.22 -4.59 5.79
N GLU A 211 -10.94 -4.30 5.98
CA GLU A 211 -10.35 -3.10 5.46
C GLU A 211 -10.24 -3.14 3.93
N LEU A 212 -10.54 -2.02 3.27
CA LEU A 212 -10.68 -1.92 1.82
C LEU A 212 -9.41 -2.36 1.07
N THR A 213 -8.23 -2.06 1.60
CA THR A 213 -6.95 -2.36 0.96
C THR A 213 -6.51 -3.82 1.08
N SER A 214 -7.11 -4.58 2.00
CA SER A 214 -6.76 -5.98 2.27
C SER A 214 -7.92 -6.96 2.06
N ALA A 215 -9.13 -6.45 1.78
CA ALA A 215 -10.32 -7.27 1.61
C ALA A 215 -10.22 -8.18 0.38
N LYS A 216 -10.66 -9.42 0.50
CA LYS A 216 -10.76 -10.37 -0.62
C LYS A 216 -11.92 -10.03 -1.55
N ILE A 217 -12.98 -9.45 -1.03
CA ILE A 217 -14.17 -9.03 -1.79
C ILE A 217 -14.44 -7.56 -1.48
N VAL A 218 -14.68 -6.78 -2.52
CA VAL A 218 -15.04 -5.36 -2.42
C VAL A 218 -16.34 -5.11 -3.19
N VAL A 219 -17.31 -4.51 -2.51
CA VAL A 219 -18.54 -4.00 -3.13
C VAL A 219 -18.48 -2.49 -3.16
N SER A 220 -18.48 -1.90 -4.33
CA SER A 220 -18.25 -0.45 -4.48
C SER A 220 -19.42 0.25 -5.15
N GLY A 221 -19.81 1.40 -4.59
CA GLY A 221 -20.93 2.20 -5.03
C GLY A 221 -20.56 3.47 -5.76
N GLY A 222 -21.29 3.74 -6.84
CA GLY A 222 -21.15 4.98 -7.59
C GLY A 222 -22.28 5.99 -7.31
N ARG A 223 -22.20 7.12 -8.01
CA ARG A 223 -23.25 8.13 -7.98
C ARG A 223 -24.62 7.60 -8.43
N GLY A 224 -24.66 6.45 -9.11
CA GLY A 224 -25.90 5.75 -9.49
C GLY A 224 -26.77 5.33 -8.31
N LEU A 225 -26.24 5.26 -7.09
CA LEU A 225 -26.99 5.02 -5.86
C LEU A 225 -27.85 6.22 -5.42
N LYS A 226 -27.61 7.41 -5.94
CA LYS A 226 -28.41 8.64 -5.80
C LYS A 226 -28.44 9.28 -4.41
N SER A 227 -28.25 8.53 -3.31
CA SER A 227 -28.24 9.07 -1.94
C SER A 227 -27.39 8.23 -0.99
N ALA A 228 -27.04 8.80 0.17
CA ALA A 228 -26.33 8.10 1.25
C ALA A 228 -27.15 6.92 1.81
N GLU A 229 -28.48 7.09 1.93
CA GLU A 229 -29.39 6.08 2.45
C GLU A 229 -29.37 4.80 1.58
N ASN A 230 -29.24 4.94 0.28
CA ASN A 230 -29.20 3.83 -0.65
C ASN A 230 -27.90 3.00 -0.57
N PHE A 231 -26.83 3.53 0.06
CA PHE A 231 -25.66 2.74 0.37
C PHE A 231 -25.94 1.58 1.30
N LYS A 232 -27.07 1.61 2.03
CA LYS A 232 -27.52 0.46 2.82
C LYS A 232 -27.62 -0.81 1.98
N LEU A 233 -28.04 -0.73 0.73
CA LEU A 233 -28.07 -1.89 -0.18
C LEU A 233 -26.70 -2.55 -0.32
N LEU A 234 -25.64 -1.73 -0.42
CA LEU A 234 -24.28 -2.24 -0.54
C LEU A 234 -23.75 -2.78 0.78
N TYR A 235 -24.11 -2.17 1.90
CA TYR A 235 -23.77 -2.69 3.22
C TYR A 235 -24.43 -4.05 3.46
N ASP A 236 -25.70 -4.22 3.11
CA ASP A 236 -26.43 -5.47 3.26
C ASP A 236 -25.83 -6.58 2.34
N LEU A 237 -25.39 -6.24 1.12
CA LEU A 237 -24.70 -7.16 0.22
C LEU A 237 -23.30 -7.51 0.75
N ALA A 238 -22.56 -6.52 1.22
CA ALA A 238 -21.22 -6.70 1.75
C ALA A 238 -21.21 -7.61 3.00
N ASP A 239 -22.19 -7.45 3.88
CA ASP A 239 -22.35 -8.30 5.07
C ASP A 239 -22.59 -9.76 4.70
N LYS A 240 -23.33 -10.04 3.60
CA LYS A 240 -23.52 -11.40 3.09
C LYS A 240 -22.27 -12.03 2.53
N LEU A 241 -21.41 -11.22 1.93
CA LEU A 241 -20.17 -11.66 1.26
C LEU A 241 -18.93 -11.56 2.16
N ASN A 242 -19.06 -11.05 3.38
CA ASN A 242 -17.94 -10.64 4.24
C ASN A 242 -16.96 -9.72 3.46
N ALA A 243 -17.53 -8.72 2.77
CA ALA A 243 -16.83 -7.82 1.87
C ALA A 243 -16.57 -6.45 2.50
N ALA A 244 -15.56 -5.76 2.00
CA ALA A 244 -15.39 -4.34 2.25
C ALA A 244 -16.32 -3.52 1.34
N VAL A 245 -16.69 -2.32 1.79
CA VAL A 245 -17.49 -1.38 0.99
C VAL A 245 -16.63 -0.22 0.54
N GLY A 246 -16.61 0.02 -0.77
CA GLY A 246 -15.92 1.15 -1.39
C GLY A 246 -16.86 2.09 -2.09
N ALA A 247 -16.33 3.20 -2.59
CA ALA A 247 -17.11 4.18 -3.33
C ALA A 247 -16.29 4.87 -4.43
N SER A 248 -16.99 5.35 -5.46
CA SER A 248 -16.37 6.24 -6.42
C SER A 248 -16.18 7.63 -5.82
N ARG A 249 -15.20 8.40 -6.34
CA ARG A 249 -15.01 9.80 -5.95
C ARG A 249 -16.30 10.61 -6.08
N ALA A 250 -17.07 10.40 -7.12
CA ALA A 250 -18.33 11.12 -7.34
C ALA A 250 -19.40 10.83 -6.26
N ALA A 251 -19.39 9.67 -5.64
CA ALA A 251 -20.26 9.36 -4.51
C ALA A 251 -19.77 10.01 -3.21
N VAL A 252 -18.46 10.05 -3.00
CA VAL A 252 -17.82 10.74 -1.86
C VAL A 252 -18.04 12.24 -1.96
N ASP A 253 -17.75 12.86 -3.12
CA ASP A 253 -17.95 14.30 -3.36
C ASP A 253 -19.42 14.71 -3.19
N ALA A 254 -20.36 13.80 -3.46
CA ALA A 254 -21.79 14.00 -3.21
C ALA A 254 -22.21 13.81 -1.74
N GLY A 255 -21.28 13.45 -0.85
CA GLY A 255 -21.53 13.25 0.58
C GLY A 255 -22.28 11.96 0.90
N TYR A 256 -22.30 10.97 0.00
CA TYR A 256 -23.00 9.70 0.27
C TYR A 256 -22.26 8.83 1.28
N VAL A 257 -20.93 8.89 1.26
CA VAL A 257 -20.04 8.13 2.15
C VAL A 257 -18.79 8.96 2.47
N PRO A 258 -18.09 8.64 3.57
CA PRO A 258 -16.86 9.33 3.94
C PRO A 258 -15.71 9.05 2.96
N ASN A 259 -14.71 9.94 2.99
CA ASN A 259 -13.59 9.94 2.03
C ASN A 259 -12.68 8.72 2.13
N ASP A 260 -12.57 8.08 3.28
CA ASP A 260 -11.78 6.87 3.52
C ASP A 260 -12.31 5.63 2.78
N MET A 261 -13.54 5.70 2.25
CA MET A 261 -14.13 4.67 1.40
C MET A 261 -13.82 4.87 -0.10
N GLN A 262 -13.17 5.96 -0.49
CA GLN A 262 -12.89 6.25 -1.89
C GLN A 262 -11.90 5.24 -2.50
N VAL A 263 -12.32 4.61 -3.61
CA VAL A 263 -11.47 3.80 -4.49
C VAL A 263 -11.14 4.58 -5.75
N GLY A 264 -9.85 4.63 -6.11
CA GLY A 264 -9.41 5.34 -7.30
C GLY A 264 -7.99 5.88 -7.18
N GLN A 265 -7.56 6.62 -8.19
CA GLN A 265 -6.23 7.20 -8.29
C GLN A 265 -5.84 8.08 -7.08
N THR A 266 -6.79 8.85 -6.55
CA THR A 266 -6.61 9.74 -5.40
C THR A 266 -7.13 9.16 -4.09
N GLY A 267 -7.75 7.97 -4.15
CA GLY A 267 -8.23 7.22 -3.01
C GLY A 267 -7.38 5.98 -2.73
N LYS A 268 -8.03 4.94 -2.23
CA LYS A 268 -7.39 3.64 -2.00
C LYS A 268 -7.27 2.85 -3.31
N ILE A 269 -6.15 2.17 -3.49
CA ILE A 269 -5.94 1.21 -4.58
C ILE A 269 -6.22 -0.18 -3.99
N VAL A 270 -7.09 -0.93 -4.66
CA VAL A 270 -7.53 -2.26 -4.24
C VAL A 270 -7.32 -3.28 -5.36
N ALA A 271 -7.04 -4.52 -5.00
CA ALA A 271 -6.94 -5.66 -5.93
C ALA A 271 -7.54 -6.92 -5.28
N PRO A 272 -8.85 -6.92 -4.99
CA PRO A 272 -9.53 -8.06 -4.39
C PRO A 272 -9.64 -9.24 -5.36
N GLU A 273 -10.02 -10.39 -4.84
CA GLU A 273 -10.41 -11.55 -5.66
C GLU A 273 -11.70 -11.27 -6.43
N LEU A 274 -12.62 -10.48 -5.84
CA LEU A 274 -13.88 -10.07 -6.48
C LEU A 274 -14.16 -8.60 -6.19
N TYR A 275 -14.34 -7.82 -7.25
CA TYR A 275 -14.77 -6.42 -7.18
C TYR A 275 -16.15 -6.27 -7.83
N ILE A 276 -17.15 -5.83 -7.06
CA ILE A 276 -18.52 -5.60 -7.56
C ILE A 276 -18.75 -4.10 -7.66
N ALA A 277 -18.82 -3.58 -8.89
CA ALA A 277 -19.06 -2.17 -9.20
C ALA A 277 -20.55 -1.91 -9.41
N VAL A 278 -21.19 -1.17 -8.51
CA VAL A 278 -22.64 -0.91 -8.53
C VAL A 278 -22.91 0.56 -8.83
N GLY A 279 -23.50 0.84 -9.98
CA GLY A 279 -23.83 2.22 -10.40
C GLY A 279 -22.62 3.12 -10.58
N ILE A 280 -21.48 2.55 -10.95
CA ILE A 280 -20.20 3.22 -11.24
C ILE A 280 -20.07 3.35 -12.76
N SER A 281 -19.68 4.55 -13.26
CA SER A 281 -19.51 4.79 -14.69
C SER A 281 -18.23 4.18 -15.28
N GLY A 282 -17.17 4.01 -14.48
CA GLY A 282 -15.88 3.52 -14.97
C GLY A 282 -14.96 4.63 -15.51
N ALA A 283 -14.98 5.81 -14.90
CA ALA A 283 -13.98 6.84 -15.19
C ALA A 283 -12.56 6.32 -14.96
N ILE A 284 -11.60 6.73 -15.80
CA ILE A 284 -10.21 6.24 -15.76
C ILE A 284 -9.56 6.37 -14.38
N GLN A 285 -9.92 7.41 -13.62
CA GLN A 285 -9.40 7.63 -12.28
C GLN A 285 -9.93 6.59 -11.28
N HIS A 286 -11.16 6.09 -11.46
CA HIS A 286 -11.70 4.99 -10.65
C HIS A 286 -11.05 3.67 -11.05
N LEU A 287 -10.95 3.40 -12.37
CA LEU A 287 -10.33 2.19 -12.89
C LEU A 287 -8.88 2.04 -12.41
N ALA A 288 -8.13 3.14 -12.32
CA ALA A 288 -6.75 3.13 -11.78
C ALA A 288 -6.67 2.57 -10.36
N GLY A 289 -7.76 2.59 -9.60
CA GLY A 289 -7.80 2.08 -8.23
C GLY A 289 -8.31 0.64 -8.07
N MET A 290 -8.87 0.00 -9.15
CA MET A 290 -9.48 -1.32 -8.99
C MET A 290 -9.26 -2.29 -10.17
N LYS A 291 -8.67 -1.85 -11.25
CA LYS A 291 -8.49 -2.65 -12.46
C LYS A 291 -7.63 -3.92 -12.27
N ASP A 292 -6.80 -3.96 -11.24
CA ASP A 292 -5.94 -5.11 -10.92
C ASP A 292 -6.69 -6.17 -10.08
N SER A 293 -8.01 -6.01 -9.88
CA SER A 293 -8.88 -7.03 -9.26
C SER A 293 -8.92 -8.30 -10.10
N LYS A 294 -8.98 -9.48 -9.47
CA LYS A 294 -8.97 -10.77 -10.21
C LYS A 294 -10.24 -10.99 -11.01
N THR A 295 -11.39 -10.61 -10.45
CA THR A 295 -12.69 -10.67 -11.12
C THR A 295 -13.45 -9.38 -10.87
N ILE A 296 -13.96 -8.77 -11.92
CA ILE A 296 -14.72 -7.52 -11.88
C ILE A 296 -16.14 -7.80 -12.37
N VAL A 297 -17.12 -7.53 -11.52
CA VAL A 297 -18.55 -7.57 -11.84
C VAL A 297 -19.08 -6.15 -11.88
N ALA A 298 -19.76 -5.78 -12.96
CA ALA A 298 -20.36 -4.44 -13.11
C ALA A 298 -21.88 -4.52 -13.20
N ILE A 299 -22.58 -3.68 -12.43
CA ILE A 299 -24.03 -3.48 -12.49
C ILE A 299 -24.29 -2.01 -12.81
N ASN A 300 -24.79 -1.75 -14.00
CA ASN A 300 -25.15 -0.40 -14.45
C ASN A 300 -26.35 -0.46 -15.39
N LYS A 301 -27.19 0.58 -15.34
CA LYS A 301 -28.34 0.70 -16.27
C LYS A 301 -27.94 1.17 -17.68
N ASP A 302 -26.77 1.83 -17.80
CA ASP A 302 -26.24 2.35 -19.05
C ASP A 302 -25.32 1.29 -19.68
N PRO A 303 -25.71 0.66 -20.80
CA PRO A 303 -24.91 -0.36 -21.46
C PRO A 303 -23.59 0.16 -22.02
N GLU A 304 -23.50 1.48 -22.28
CA GLU A 304 -22.29 2.12 -22.81
C GLU A 304 -21.33 2.61 -21.70
N ALA A 305 -21.65 2.34 -20.45
CA ALA A 305 -20.79 2.75 -19.34
C ALA A 305 -19.39 2.12 -19.46
N PRO A 306 -18.30 2.92 -19.41
CA PRO A 306 -16.93 2.45 -19.58
C PRO A 306 -16.52 1.33 -18.60
N ILE A 307 -17.23 1.18 -17.46
CA ILE A 307 -16.96 0.10 -16.49
C ILE A 307 -17.08 -1.29 -17.12
N PHE A 308 -17.98 -1.46 -18.11
CA PHE A 308 -18.16 -2.72 -18.79
C PHE A 308 -16.98 -3.13 -19.69
N GLN A 309 -16.11 -2.18 -20.06
CA GLN A 309 -14.90 -2.48 -20.86
C GLN A 309 -13.84 -3.23 -20.07
N VAL A 310 -13.90 -3.15 -18.73
CA VAL A 310 -12.94 -3.81 -17.82
C VAL A 310 -13.60 -4.89 -16.99
N ALA A 311 -14.92 -5.04 -17.04
CA ALA A 311 -15.65 -6.03 -16.28
C ALA A 311 -15.57 -7.41 -16.97
N ASP A 312 -15.31 -8.44 -16.15
CA ASP A 312 -15.40 -9.85 -16.60
C ASP A 312 -16.86 -10.27 -16.76
N PHE A 313 -17.74 -9.72 -15.90
CA PHE A 313 -19.18 -9.95 -15.95
C PHE A 313 -19.94 -8.63 -15.84
N GLY A 314 -20.88 -8.42 -16.73
CA GLY A 314 -21.69 -7.21 -16.78
C GLY A 314 -23.19 -7.52 -16.69
N LEU A 315 -23.91 -6.80 -15.83
CA LEU A 315 -25.36 -6.85 -15.74
C LEU A 315 -25.91 -5.45 -16.08
N VAL A 316 -26.54 -5.34 -17.25
CA VAL A 316 -27.25 -4.12 -17.65
C VAL A 316 -28.63 -4.14 -17.02
N ALA A 317 -28.77 -3.52 -15.83
CA ALA A 317 -30.01 -3.54 -15.04
C ALA A 317 -30.10 -2.35 -14.11
N ASP A 318 -31.30 -2.12 -13.59
CA ASP A 318 -31.51 -1.21 -12.48
C ASP A 318 -30.94 -1.84 -11.19
N LEU A 319 -29.93 -1.17 -10.59
CA LEU A 319 -29.27 -1.63 -9.38
C LEU A 319 -30.25 -1.80 -8.19
N PHE A 320 -31.33 -1.01 -8.13
CA PHE A 320 -32.34 -1.10 -7.08
C PHE A 320 -33.22 -2.36 -7.19
N LYS A 321 -33.16 -3.09 -8.30
CA LYS A 321 -33.76 -4.41 -8.50
C LYS A 321 -32.71 -5.50 -8.39
N ALA A 322 -31.60 -5.34 -9.09
CA ALA A 322 -30.57 -6.36 -9.18
C ALA A 322 -29.87 -6.65 -7.83
N VAL A 323 -29.52 -5.64 -7.05
CA VAL A 323 -28.82 -5.86 -5.77
C VAL A 323 -29.69 -6.58 -4.73
N PRO A 324 -30.96 -6.22 -4.49
CA PRO A 324 -31.84 -6.99 -3.62
C PRO A 324 -32.01 -8.46 -4.06
N GLU A 325 -32.17 -8.72 -5.37
CA GLU A 325 -32.28 -10.07 -5.91
C GLU A 325 -31.00 -10.88 -5.67
N MET A 326 -29.82 -10.26 -5.83
CA MET A 326 -28.53 -10.89 -5.48
C MET A 326 -28.49 -11.27 -4.00
N ILE A 327 -28.88 -10.35 -3.10
CA ILE A 327 -28.88 -10.59 -1.64
C ILE A 327 -29.81 -11.77 -1.31
N ASP A 328 -30.98 -11.85 -1.94
CA ASP A 328 -31.95 -12.91 -1.69
C ASP A 328 -31.48 -14.27 -2.25
N THR A 329 -30.77 -14.25 -3.37
CA THR A 329 -30.18 -15.48 -3.96
C THR A 329 -29.04 -16.01 -3.09
N LEU A 330 -28.23 -15.13 -2.48
CA LEU A 330 -27.13 -15.50 -1.57
C LEU A 330 -27.62 -16.02 -0.20
N LYS A 331 -28.92 -15.91 0.11
CA LYS A 331 -29.51 -16.50 1.34
C LYS A 331 -29.79 -17.99 1.23
N LYS A 332 -29.72 -18.54 0.03
CA LYS A 332 -29.90 -19.97 -0.24
C LYS A 332 -28.56 -20.69 -0.24
#